data_9318b0c740dd2afce7031fee16d51294
#
_entry.id   9318b0c740dd2afce7031fee16d51294
#
_cell.length_a   1.000
_cell.length_b   1.000
_cell.length_c   1.000
_cell.angle_alpha   90.00
_cell.angle_beta   90.00
_cell.angle_gamma   90.00
#
_symmetry.space_group_name_H-M   'P 1'
#
loop_
_entity.id
_entity.type
_entity.pdbx_description
1 polymer ?
#
loop_
_entity_poly.entity_id
_entity_poly.type
_entity_poly.pdbx_seq_one_letter_code
_entity_poly.pdbx_strand_id
1 'polypeptide(L)'
;MTEADEGPVGDEDFNGAVLRNIYEVFLEPEVAARGGREVVGPIRKGVVLLEPGAGVRVLLNDEAEVVATVRATRAIAAGEEIREADFDLVQDLRPETVPEDAGWVALAVLPSGHQIVAFDFRRNRGKGRALLALAEDYLVSAQEAAYAGRSGPCLDLAHTCAELAVTAMMYLTDDEPLGSARSRHSRRLGWLRDFTRLGNAPVALHRAMSRLADVRLAARYGDPPLSLRGDEPDALLDAVAELVTHAQERVGPPHAPDPSPQR
;
A
#
# COMPACT_ATOMS: atom_id res chain seq x y z
N MET A 1 11.50 32.16 -24.90
CA MET A 1 11.03 31.69 -23.59
C MET A 1 11.40 30.22 -23.57
N THR A 2 12.59 29.94 -23.02
CA THR A 2 13.25 28.63 -23.03
C THR A 2 12.63 27.80 -21.90
N GLU A 3 11.94 26.71 -22.25
CA GLU A 3 11.58 25.67 -21.31
C GLU A 3 12.86 25.07 -20.73
N ALA A 4 13.05 25.20 -19.43
CA ALA A 4 14.10 24.49 -18.73
C ALA A 4 13.74 23.01 -18.73
N ASP A 5 14.56 22.22 -19.41
CA ASP A 5 14.59 20.76 -19.33
C ASP A 5 15.03 20.39 -17.89
N GLU A 6 14.07 20.17 -17.00
CA GLU A 6 14.35 19.54 -15.71
C GLU A 6 14.59 18.05 -15.99
N GLY A 7 15.86 17.71 -16.17
CA GLY A 7 16.32 16.33 -16.21
C GLY A 7 15.88 15.56 -14.96
N PRO A 8 15.84 14.21 -14.98
CA PRO A 8 15.41 13.39 -13.85
C PRO A 8 16.26 13.73 -12.61
N VAL A 9 15.58 14.02 -11.49
CA VAL A 9 16.21 14.19 -10.17
C VAL A 9 17.09 12.96 -9.92
N GLY A 10 18.40 13.16 -9.75
CA GLY A 10 19.33 12.06 -9.58
C GLY A 10 19.02 11.26 -8.31
N ASP A 11 19.27 9.93 -8.32
CA ASP A 11 18.97 9.01 -7.21
C ASP A 11 19.57 9.47 -5.86
N GLU A 12 20.72 10.17 -5.87
CA GLU A 12 21.34 10.74 -4.67
C GLU A 12 20.51 11.87 -4.05
N ASP A 13 19.88 12.71 -4.86
CA ASP A 13 19.01 13.80 -4.40
C ASP A 13 17.70 13.24 -3.80
N PHE A 14 17.13 12.19 -4.38
CA PHE A 14 15.92 11.55 -3.87
C PHE A 14 16.17 10.91 -2.50
N ASN A 15 17.20 10.09 -2.35
CA ASN A 15 17.53 9.42 -1.09
C ASN A 15 17.85 10.42 0.03
N GLY A 16 18.58 11.47 -0.28
CA GLY A 16 18.86 12.57 0.65
C GLY A 16 17.61 13.31 1.09
N ALA A 17 16.65 13.54 0.17
CA ALA A 17 15.38 14.17 0.48
C ALA A 17 14.49 13.28 1.36
N VAL A 18 14.44 11.98 1.08
CA VAL A 18 13.68 11.00 1.91
C VAL A 18 14.21 10.97 3.34
N LEU A 19 15.53 10.82 3.50
CA LEU A 19 16.17 10.84 4.82
C LEU A 19 15.88 12.14 5.58
N ARG A 20 16.09 13.28 4.95
CA ARG A 20 15.81 14.58 5.55
C ARG A 20 14.37 14.69 6.02
N ASN A 21 13.40 14.31 5.19
CA ASN A 21 11.98 14.32 5.55
C ASN A 21 11.68 13.40 6.75
N ILE A 22 12.29 12.21 6.82
CA ILE A 22 12.11 11.30 7.96
C ILE A 22 12.63 11.94 9.25
N TYR A 23 13.79 12.56 9.20
CA TYR A 23 14.34 13.28 10.36
C TYR A 23 13.45 14.45 10.76
N GLU A 24 13.13 15.35 9.85
CA GLU A 24 12.36 16.56 10.12
C GLU A 24 10.92 16.28 10.59
N VAL A 25 10.25 15.28 10.00
CA VAL A 25 8.83 15.01 10.27
C VAL A 25 8.65 14.12 11.50
N PHE A 26 9.54 13.15 11.73
CA PHE A 26 9.31 12.13 12.76
C PHE A 26 10.36 12.15 13.88
N LEU A 27 11.66 12.14 13.53
CA LEU A 27 12.68 11.86 14.53
C LEU A 27 13.03 13.10 15.35
N GLU A 28 13.22 14.27 14.73
CA GLU A 28 13.59 15.50 15.44
C GLU A 28 12.48 15.99 16.41
N PRO A 29 11.18 15.96 16.04
CA PRO A 29 10.11 16.27 16.98
C PRO A 29 10.12 15.36 18.20
N GLU A 30 10.36 14.07 18.01
CA GLU A 30 10.43 13.10 19.13
C GLU A 30 11.67 13.33 19.99
N VAL A 31 12.83 13.56 19.39
CA VAL A 31 14.06 13.94 20.13
C VAL A 31 13.83 15.18 20.98
N ALA A 32 13.17 16.20 20.41
CA ALA A 32 12.85 17.42 21.15
C ALA A 32 11.89 17.16 22.30
N ALA A 33 10.85 16.33 22.09
CA ALA A 33 9.89 15.96 23.15
C ALA A 33 10.54 15.19 24.31
N ARG A 34 11.62 14.42 24.03
CA ARG A 34 12.40 13.68 25.05
C ARG A 34 13.48 14.51 25.76
N GLY A 35 13.58 15.80 25.48
CA GLY A 35 14.56 16.69 26.12
C GLY A 35 15.82 16.96 25.29
N GLY A 36 15.79 16.62 24.01
CA GLY A 36 16.85 16.95 23.05
C GLY A 36 17.92 15.87 22.89
N ARG A 37 18.86 16.16 21.98
CA ARG A 37 19.94 15.22 21.63
C ARG A 37 20.92 14.92 22.76
N GLU A 38 21.02 15.79 23.74
CA GLU A 38 21.87 15.56 24.92
C GLU A 38 21.31 14.39 25.79
N VAL A 39 19.98 14.20 25.80
CA VAL A 39 19.31 13.12 26.53
C VAL A 39 19.23 11.85 25.71
N VAL A 40 18.84 11.95 24.42
CA VAL A 40 18.62 10.80 23.55
C VAL A 40 19.95 10.22 23.02
N GLY A 41 20.98 11.06 22.90
CA GLY A 41 22.25 10.70 22.26
C GLY A 41 22.13 10.65 20.73
N PRO A 42 23.14 10.08 20.07
CA PRO A 42 23.11 9.88 18.62
C PRO A 42 22.06 8.82 18.25
N ILE A 43 21.26 9.11 17.23
CA ILE A 43 20.29 8.13 16.71
C ILE A 43 21.05 7.07 15.92
N ARG A 44 21.00 5.83 16.36
CA ARG A 44 21.58 4.65 15.70
C ARG A 44 20.52 3.80 15.01
N LYS A 45 19.35 3.72 15.60
CA LYS A 45 18.18 3.04 15.07
C LYS A 45 16.94 3.88 15.33
N GLY A 46 15.99 3.83 14.42
CA GLY A 46 14.69 4.47 14.58
C GLY A 46 13.60 3.62 13.94
N VAL A 47 12.47 3.52 14.61
CA VAL A 47 11.25 2.92 14.08
C VAL A 47 10.11 3.91 14.28
N VAL A 48 9.41 4.21 13.21
CA VAL A 48 8.18 5.00 13.23
C VAL A 48 7.02 4.08 12.90
N LEU A 49 6.00 4.04 13.73
CA LEU A 49 4.77 3.30 13.51
C LEU A 49 3.63 4.28 13.29
N LEU A 50 2.89 4.07 12.20
CA LEU A 50 1.74 4.87 11.77
C LEU A 50 0.48 4.05 11.98
N GLU A 51 -0.01 4.03 13.23
CA GLU A 51 -1.17 3.21 13.62
C GLU A 51 -2.47 3.96 13.33
N PRO A 52 -3.43 3.33 12.63
CA PRO A 52 -4.73 3.95 12.35
C PRO A 52 -5.43 4.39 13.64
N GLY A 53 -5.83 5.66 13.71
CA GLY A 53 -6.54 6.23 14.86
C GLY A 53 -5.71 6.47 16.13
N ALA A 54 -4.45 6.01 16.19
CA ALA A 54 -3.58 6.16 17.36
C ALA A 54 -2.49 7.24 17.18
N GLY A 55 -2.31 7.71 15.95
CA GLY A 55 -1.27 8.70 15.62
C GLY A 55 0.08 8.07 15.31
N VAL A 56 1.14 8.84 15.47
CA VAL A 56 2.53 8.44 15.19
C VAL A 56 3.21 8.02 16.48
N ARG A 57 3.83 6.84 16.48
CA ARG A 57 4.69 6.37 17.57
C ARG A 57 6.12 6.22 17.06
N VAL A 58 7.07 6.85 17.76
CA VAL A 58 8.48 6.82 17.39
C VAL A 58 9.27 6.11 18.48
N LEU A 59 10.04 5.10 18.08
CA LEU A 59 10.96 4.34 18.92
C LEU A 59 12.39 4.67 18.50
N LEU A 60 13.29 4.93 19.44
CA LEU A 60 14.67 5.33 19.19
C LEU A 60 15.65 4.42 19.89
N ASN A 61 16.75 4.12 19.24
CA ASN A 61 17.89 3.38 19.79
C ASN A 61 17.48 2.02 20.42
N ASP A 62 17.58 1.85 21.73
CA ASP A 62 17.31 0.58 22.42
C ASP A 62 15.82 0.19 22.39
N GLU A 63 14.91 1.14 22.17
CA GLU A 63 13.49 0.86 21.97
C GLU A 63 13.18 0.39 20.55
N ALA A 64 14.05 0.68 19.56
CA ALA A 64 13.87 0.37 18.16
C ALA A 64 14.49 -0.99 17.84
N GLU A 65 13.64 -1.98 17.59
CA GLU A 65 14.05 -3.31 17.12
C GLU A 65 13.88 -3.39 15.61
N VAL A 66 14.98 -3.60 14.90
CA VAL A 66 15.00 -3.70 13.45
C VAL A 66 15.71 -4.98 13.01
N VAL A 67 15.19 -5.59 11.96
CA VAL A 67 15.77 -6.76 11.30
C VAL A 67 16.25 -6.33 9.93
N ALA A 68 17.48 -6.70 9.60
CA ALA A 68 18.04 -6.49 8.28
C ALA A 68 18.41 -7.82 7.63
N THR A 69 18.07 -7.99 6.34
CA THR A 69 18.58 -9.06 5.51
C THR A 69 19.73 -8.51 4.70
N VAL A 70 20.88 -9.18 4.76
CA VAL A 70 22.10 -8.73 4.09
C VAL A 70 22.63 -9.79 3.13
N ARG A 71 23.31 -9.36 2.07
CA ARG A 71 24.09 -10.25 1.22
C ARG A 71 25.50 -10.35 1.79
N ALA A 72 25.80 -11.50 2.41
CA ALA A 72 27.10 -11.76 2.97
C ALA A 72 28.18 -11.94 1.88
N THR A 73 29.37 -11.41 2.12
CA THR A 73 30.54 -11.57 1.24
C THR A 73 31.36 -12.82 1.57
N ARG A 74 31.06 -13.47 2.71
CA ARG A 74 31.68 -14.73 3.16
C ARG A 74 30.65 -15.62 3.84
N ALA A 75 31.00 -16.86 4.10
CA ALA A 75 30.18 -17.73 4.94
C ALA A 75 30.17 -17.23 6.40
N ILE A 76 29.01 -17.17 7.00
CA ILE A 76 28.75 -16.75 8.39
C ILE A 76 28.26 -17.98 9.14
N ALA A 77 28.86 -18.30 10.27
CA ALA A 77 28.43 -19.40 11.12
C ALA A 77 27.18 -19.01 11.93
N ALA A 78 26.35 -19.99 12.28
CA ALA A 78 25.18 -19.74 13.14
C ALA A 78 25.63 -19.17 14.50
N GLY A 79 25.07 -18.03 14.91
CA GLY A 79 25.39 -17.33 16.15
C GLY A 79 26.65 -16.43 16.06
N GLU A 80 27.30 -16.36 14.91
CA GLU A 80 28.40 -15.44 14.68
C GLU A 80 27.87 -14.00 14.56
N GLU A 81 28.57 -13.05 15.21
CA GLU A 81 28.27 -11.63 15.07
C GLU A 81 28.62 -11.15 13.67
N ILE A 82 27.63 -10.57 12.98
CA ILE A 82 27.82 -10.02 11.63
C ILE A 82 28.31 -8.57 11.75
N ARG A 83 29.42 -8.27 11.10
CA ARG A 83 30.00 -6.93 11.02
C ARG A 83 29.77 -6.31 9.65
N GLU A 84 29.85 -4.98 9.57
CA GLU A 84 29.65 -4.27 8.31
C GLU A 84 30.59 -4.74 7.17
N ALA A 85 31.81 -5.18 7.50
CA ALA A 85 32.76 -5.73 6.52
C ALA A 85 32.35 -7.12 5.98
N ASP A 86 31.38 -7.78 6.59
CA ASP A 86 30.95 -9.13 6.22
C ASP A 86 29.83 -9.14 5.16
N PHE A 87 29.32 -7.96 4.77
CA PHE A 87 28.30 -7.83 3.72
C PHE A 87 28.56 -6.64 2.80
N ASP A 88 28.02 -6.68 1.60
CA ASP A 88 28.14 -5.64 0.58
C ASP A 88 26.80 -4.98 0.21
N LEU A 89 25.69 -5.56 0.64
CA LEU A 89 24.35 -5.05 0.34
C LEU A 89 23.39 -5.37 1.48
N VAL A 90 22.62 -4.39 1.91
CA VAL A 90 21.41 -4.58 2.69
C VAL A 90 20.25 -4.74 1.71
N GLN A 91 19.66 -5.91 1.68
CA GLN A 91 18.57 -6.28 0.75
C GLN A 91 17.21 -5.88 1.30
N ASP A 92 17.04 -5.95 2.63
CA ASP A 92 15.82 -5.60 3.34
C ASP A 92 16.15 -5.01 4.71
N LEU A 93 15.33 -4.04 5.14
CA LEU A 93 15.35 -3.48 6.48
C LEU A 93 13.89 -3.28 6.92
N ARG A 94 13.51 -3.82 8.07
CA ARG A 94 12.16 -3.67 8.61
C ARG A 94 12.16 -3.64 10.12
N PRO A 95 11.13 -3.08 10.78
CA PRO A 95 10.94 -3.30 12.20
C PRO A 95 10.76 -4.79 12.49
N GLU A 96 11.26 -5.28 13.62
CA GLU A 96 11.07 -6.68 14.03
C GLU A 96 9.59 -7.01 14.24
N THR A 97 8.87 -6.08 14.88
CA THR A 97 7.43 -6.23 15.12
C THR A 97 6.69 -5.02 14.56
N VAL A 98 5.69 -5.29 13.71
CA VAL A 98 4.80 -4.28 13.14
C VAL A 98 3.35 -4.71 13.37
N PRO A 99 2.50 -3.88 13.98
CA PRO A 99 1.06 -4.14 14.01
C PRO A 99 0.51 -4.30 12.60
N GLU A 100 -0.38 -5.26 12.39
CA GLU A 100 -0.90 -5.63 11.06
C GLU A 100 -1.42 -4.44 10.25
N ASP A 101 -2.08 -3.51 10.92
CA ASP A 101 -2.71 -2.34 10.31
C ASP A 101 -1.83 -1.08 10.34
N ALA A 102 -0.60 -1.16 10.84
CA ALA A 102 0.30 -0.01 10.87
C ALA A 102 1.16 0.11 9.61
N GLY A 103 1.31 1.34 9.12
CA GLY A 103 2.44 1.70 8.28
C GLY A 103 3.69 1.91 9.13
N TRP A 104 4.87 1.88 8.51
CA TRP A 104 6.11 2.01 9.26
C TRP A 104 7.25 2.66 8.46
N VAL A 105 8.22 3.20 9.20
CA VAL A 105 9.55 3.56 8.72
C VAL A 105 10.57 2.88 9.63
N ALA A 106 11.63 2.31 9.06
CA ALA A 106 12.79 1.80 9.79
C ALA A 106 14.05 2.56 9.33
N LEU A 107 14.86 2.98 10.29
CA LEU A 107 16.17 3.60 10.07
C LEU A 107 17.21 2.80 10.84
N ALA A 108 18.34 2.54 10.18
CA ALA A 108 19.54 2.02 10.81
C ALA A 108 20.77 2.85 10.37
N VAL A 109 21.67 3.12 11.31
CA VAL A 109 22.96 3.79 11.04
C VAL A 109 24.06 2.77 11.28
N LEU A 110 24.79 2.44 10.21
CA LEU A 110 25.92 1.52 10.27
C LEU A 110 27.13 2.14 11.01
N PRO A 111 28.07 1.33 11.49
CA PRO A 111 29.30 1.82 12.13
C PRO A 111 30.10 2.80 11.28
N SER A 112 30.08 2.66 9.95
CA SER A 112 30.68 3.62 9.00
C SER A 112 29.99 5.00 8.99
N GLY A 113 28.82 5.13 9.60
CA GLY A 113 27.94 6.29 9.51
C GLY A 113 26.97 6.27 8.33
N HIS A 114 27.02 5.23 7.49
CA HIS A 114 26.04 5.05 6.41
C HIS A 114 24.65 4.83 6.97
N GLN A 115 23.65 5.53 6.43
CA GLN A 115 22.26 5.45 6.86
C GLN A 115 21.45 4.62 5.88
N ILE A 116 20.67 3.70 6.41
CA ILE A 116 19.77 2.85 5.65
C ILE A 116 18.35 3.13 6.13
N VAL A 117 17.46 3.34 5.18
CA VAL A 117 16.05 3.59 5.44
C VAL A 117 15.21 2.66 4.59
N ALA A 118 14.16 2.11 5.21
CA ALA A 118 13.09 1.42 4.53
C ALA A 118 11.74 1.85 5.11
N PHE A 119 10.69 1.78 4.31
CA PHE A 119 9.36 2.19 4.77
C PHE A 119 8.24 1.50 4.00
N ASP A 120 7.12 1.33 4.68
CA ASP A 120 5.85 0.94 4.10
C ASP A 120 4.73 1.76 4.74
N PHE A 121 4.20 2.73 4.02
CA PHE A 121 3.14 3.61 4.52
C PHE A 121 1.74 3.01 4.42
N ARG A 122 1.61 1.81 3.88
CA ARG A 122 0.31 1.13 3.77
C ARG A 122 -0.18 0.70 5.14
N ARG A 123 -1.38 1.12 5.48
CA ARG A 123 -2.04 0.82 6.76
C ARG A 123 -3.45 0.24 6.53
N ASN A 124 -4.18 -0.09 7.60
CA ASN A 124 -5.53 -0.68 7.50
C ASN A 124 -5.60 -1.94 6.60
N ARG A 125 -4.56 -2.74 6.56
CA ARG A 125 -4.49 -3.94 5.70
C ARG A 125 -5.55 -4.97 6.06
N GLY A 126 -5.89 -5.13 7.35
CA GLY A 126 -6.97 -6.01 7.82
C GLY A 126 -8.32 -5.59 7.25
N LYS A 127 -8.62 -4.27 7.26
CA LYS A 127 -9.84 -3.75 6.60
C LYS A 127 -9.80 -3.97 5.09
N GLY A 128 -8.64 -3.75 4.47
CA GLY A 128 -8.43 -4.01 3.04
C GLY A 128 -8.72 -5.45 2.68
N ARG A 129 -8.16 -6.43 3.42
CA ARG A 129 -8.41 -7.86 3.19
C ARG A 129 -9.86 -8.25 3.38
N ALA A 130 -10.52 -7.75 4.43
CA ALA A 130 -11.94 -8.03 4.64
C ALA A 130 -12.82 -7.55 3.48
N LEU A 131 -12.52 -6.37 2.91
CA LEU A 131 -13.22 -5.86 1.74
C LEU A 131 -12.91 -6.66 0.48
N LEU A 132 -11.67 -7.14 0.32
CA LEU A 132 -11.29 -7.97 -0.83
C LEU A 132 -11.92 -9.35 -0.77
N ALA A 133 -12.01 -10.00 0.40
CA ALA A 133 -12.75 -11.25 0.55
C ALA A 133 -14.22 -11.09 0.10
N LEU A 134 -14.86 -9.99 0.52
CA LEU A 134 -16.23 -9.70 0.04
C LEU A 134 -16.26 -9.39 -1.46
N ALA A 135 -15.26 -8.71 -2.02
CA ALA A 135 -15.18 -8.45 -3.45
C ALA A 135 -15.06 -9.74 -4.26
N GLU A 136 -14.30 -10.73 -3.78
CA GLU A 136 -14.17 -12.05 -4.40
C GLU A 136 -15.53 -12.79 -4.42
N ASP A 137 -16.30 -12.76 -3.34
CA ASP A 137 -17.65 -13.35 -3.31
C ASP A 137 -18.56 -12.70 -4.37
N TYR A 138 -18.50 -11.37 -4.52
CA TYR A 138 -19.23 -10.66 -5.57
C TYR A 138 -18.73 -11.01 -6.97
N LEU A 139 -17.42 -11.20 -7.17
CA LEU A 139 -16.85 -11.59 -8.45
C LEU A 139 -17.33 -12.98 -8.87
N VAL A 140 -17.31 -13.96 -7.96
CA VAL A 140 -17.83 -15.31 -8.21
C VAL A 140 -19.30 -15.25 -8.60
N SER A 141 -20.11 -14.50 -7.85
CA SER A 141 -21.54 -14.34 -8.16
C SER A 141 -21.79 -13.65 -9.50
N ALA A 142 -20.93 -12.69 -9.89
CA ALA A 142 -21.00 -12.04 -11.21
C ALA A 142 -20.67 -13.02 -12.34
N GLN A 143 -19.64 -13.87 -12.15
CA GLN A 143 -19.27 -14.92 -13.11
C GLN A 143 -20.39 -15.96 -13.29
N GLU A 144 -21.02 -16.39 -12.21
CA GLU A 144 -22.19 -17.29 -12.27
C GLU A 144 -23.38 -16.66 -13.01
N ALA A 145 -23.62 -15.36 -12.79
CA ALA A 145 -24.66 -14.64 -13.53
C ALA A 145 -24.34 -14.52 -15.02
N ALA A 146 -23.05 -14.27 -15.38
CA ALA A 146 -22.58 -14.26 -16.77
C ALA A 146 -22.78 -15.62 -17.43
N TYR A 147 -22.35 -16.71 -16.77
CA TYR A 147 -22.53 -18.08 -17.28
C TYR A 147 -24.00 -18.44 -17.50
N ALA A 148 -24.89 -17.93 -16.67
CA ALA A 148 -26.34 -18.10 -16.82
C ALA A 148 -26.98 -17.14 -17.84
N GLY A 149 -26.20 -16.35 -18.60
CA GLY A 149 -26.68 -15.38 -19.58
C GLY A 149 -27.42 -14.18 -18.99
N ARG A 150 -27.24 -13.90 -17.70
CA ARG A 150 -27.92 -12.82 -16.95
C ARG A 150 -27.06 -11.55 -16.90
N SER A 151 -26.95 -10.82 -18.01
CA SER A 151 -26.07 -9.66 -18.14
C SER A 151 -26.33 -8.55 -17.14
N GLY A 152 -27.60 -8.22 -16.83
CA GLY A 152 -27.94 -7.20 -15.82
C GLY A 152 -27.38 -7.52 -14.43
N PRO A 153 -27.77 -8.65 -13.80
CA PRO A 153 -27.18 -9.09 -12.53
C PRO A 153 -25.66 -9.20 -12.57
N CYS A 154 -25.07 -9.72 -13.65
CA CYS A 154 -23.61 -9.80 -13.80
C CYS A 154 -22.97 -8.42 -13.62
N LEU A 155 -23.42 -7.41 -14.36
CA LEU A 155 -22.81 -6.07 -14.33
C LEU A 155 -23.07 -5.30 -13.01
N ASP A 156 -24.23 -5.49 -12.37
CA ASP A 156 -24.49 -4.87 -11.06
C ASP A 156 -23.59 -5.47 -9.96
N LEU A 157 -23.37 -6.79 -9.99
CA LEU A 157 -22.45 -7.47 -9.08
C LEU A 157 -21.00 -7.11 -9.36
N ALA A 158 -20.59 -7.07 -10.65
CA ALA A 158 -19.26 -6.66 -11.06
C ALA A 158 -18.94 -5.21 -10.65
N HIS A 159 -19.93 -4.30 -10.78
CA HIS A 159 -19.79 -2.93 -10.29
C HIS A 159 -19.57 -2.88 -8.77
N THR A 160 -20.34 -3.66 -8.00
CA THR A 160 -20.18 -3.72 -6.53
C THR A 160 -18.81 -4.28 -6.15
N CYS A 161 -18.36 -5.33 -6.83
CA CYS A 161 -17.03 -5.90 -6.68
C CYS A 161 -15.93 -4.84 -6.91
N ALA A 162 -16.01 -4.11 -8.02
CA ALA A 162 -15.05 -3.04 -8.33
C ALA A 162 -15.02 -1.94 -7.26
N GLU A 163 -16.19 -1.52 -6.75
CA GLU A 163 -16.26 -0.55 -5.66
C GLU A 163 -15.58 -1.03 -4.38
N LEU A 164 -15.73 -2.30 -4.03
CA LEU A 164 -15.09 -2.91 -2.86
C LEU A 164 -13.57 -2.98 -3.03
N ALA A 165 -13.08 -3.43 -4.19
CA ALA A 165 -11.66 -3.52 -4.49
C ALA A 165 -10.98 -2.13 -4.43
N VAL A 166 -11.60 -1.11 -5.03
CA VAL A 166 -11.10 0.28 -4.95
C VAL A 166 -11.10 0.79 -3.51
N THR A 167 -12.17 0.51 -2.75
CA THR A 167 -12.25 0.94 -1.34
C THR A 167 -11.18 0.29 -0.49
N ALA A 168 -10.87 -0.99 -0.73
CA ALA A 168 -9.78 -1.71 -0.05
C ALA A 168 -8.43 -1.00 -0.26
N MET A 169 -8.12 -0.61 -1.50
CA MET A 169 -6.90 0.13 -1.81
C MET A 169 -6.89 1.55 -1.19
N MET A 170 -8.04 2.23 -1.15
CA MET A 170 -8.14 3.56 -0.53
C MET A 170 -7.83 3.52 0.97
N TYR A 171 -8.24 2.47 1.69
CA TYR A 171 -7.94 2.30 3.10
C TYR A 171 -6.44 2.19 3.40
N LEU A 172 -5.61 1.77 2.45
CA LEU A 172 -4.16 1.68 2.66
C LEU A 172 -3.49 3.04 2.93
N THR A 173 -4.16 4.15 2.57
CA THR A 173 -3.60 5.51 2.71
C THR A 173 -4.48 6.46 3.51
N ASP A 174 -5.74 6.09 3.78
CA ASP A 174 -6.72 6.94 4.47
C ASP A 174 -7.56 6.09 5.44
N ASP A 175 -7.73 6.54 6.66
CA ASP A 175 -8.50 5.81 7.69
C ASP A 175 -10.01 5.89 7.47
N GLU A 176 -10.47 6.95 6.80
CA GLU A 176 -11.87 7.20 6.45
C GLU A 176 -12.04 7.62 4.98
N PRO A 177 -11.62 6.78 4.01
CA PRO A 177 -11.49 7.20 2.62
C PRO A 177 -12.80 7.65 1.98
N LEU A 178 -13.92 7.21 2.48
CA LEU A 178 -15.25 7.57 1.94
C LEU A 178 -15.94 8.70 2.72
N GLY A 179 -15.52 8.95 3.98
CA GLY A 179 -16.13 9.94 4.85
C GLY A 179 -17.67 9.85 4.91
N SER A 180 -18.33 10.95 5.25
CA SER A 180 -19.80 11.07 5.28
C SER A 180 -20.41 11.38 3.91
N ALA A 181 -19.66 11.33 2.82
CA ALA A 181 -20.04 11.88 1.54
C ALA A 181 -21.28 11.21 0.93
N ARG A 182 -22.23 12.04 0.47
CA ARG A 182 -23.37 11.63 -0.36
C ARG A 182 -22.93 11.01 -1.70
N SER A 183 -21.69 11.25 -2.12
CA SER A 183 -21.11 10.84 -3.40
C SER A 183 -19.98 9.78 -3.27
N ARG A 184 -20.15 8.77 -2.41
CA ARG A 184 -19.15 7.72 -2.20
C ARG A 184 -18.68 7.08 -3.52
N HIS A 185 -19.61 6.87 -4.44
CA HIS A 185 -19.33 6.36 -5.77
C HIS A 185 -18.38 7.26 -6.57
N SER A 186 -18.70 8.55 -6.70
CA SER A 186 -17.85 9.51 -7.43
C SER A 186 -16.47 9.65 -6.79
N ARG A 187 -16.35 9.49 -5.48
CA ARG A 187 -15.06 9.52 -4.77
C ARG A 187 -14.18 8.33 -5.14
N ARG A 188 -14.74 7.12 -5.26
CA ARG A 188 -14.01 5.93 -5.72
C ARG A 188 -13.51 6.09 -7.16
N LEU A 189 -14.38 6.54 -8.06
CA LEU A 189 -14.01 6.79 -9.45
C LEU A 189 -12.93 7.87 -9.57
N GLY A 190 -13.07 8.97 -8.85
CA GLY A 190 -12.07 10.04 -8.83
C GLY A 190 -10.71 9.55 -8.31
N TRP A 191 -10.72 8.81 -7.21
CA TRP A 191 -9.50 8.22 -6.64
C TRP A 191 -8.83 7.27 -7.63
N LEU A 192 -9.58 6.33 -8.23
CA LEU A 192 -9.02 5.37 -9.20
C LEU A 192 -8.49 6.07 -10.45
N ARG A 193 -9.16 7.12 -10.94
CA ARG A 193 -8.65 7.95 -12.04
C ARG A 193 -7.29 8.55 -11.71
N ASP A 194 -7.17 9.18 -10.54
CA ASP A 194 -5.93 9.83 -10.14
C ASP A 194 -4.82 8.80 -9.86
N PHE A 195 -5.18 7.66 -9.28
CA PHE A 195 -4.28 6.53 -9.03
C PHE A 195 -3.70 5.96 -10.33
N THR A 196 -4.54 5.74 -11.36
CA THR A 196 -4.08 5.27 -12.67
C THR A 196 -3.30 6.34 -13.44
N ARG A 197 -3.65 7.62 -13.31
CA ARG A 197 -2.91 8.74 -13.92
C ARG A 197 -1.49 8.85 -13.37
N LEU A 198 -1.28 8.51 -12.11
CA LEU A 198 0.03 8.45 -11.46
C LEU A 198 0.83 7.19 -11.83
N GLY A 199 0.32 6.31 -12.68
CA GLY A 199 1.00 5.09 -13.09
C GLY A 199 0.91 3.94 -12.10
N ASN A 200 0.11 4.07 -11.03
CA ASN A 200 -0.01 3.05 -9.99
C ASN A 200 -0.88 1.84 -10.39
N ALA A 201 -1.65 1.94 -11.47
CA ALA A 201 -2.44 0.86 -12.05
C ALA A 201 -2.72 1.13 -13.53
N PRO A 202 -3.07 0.10 -14.34
CA PRO A 202 -3.48 0.28 -15.73
C PRO A 202 -4.70 1.20 -15.88
N VAL A 203 -4.66 2.12 -16.85
CA VAL A 203 -5.78 3.04 -17.13
C VAL A 203 -7.06 2.29 -17.54
N ALA A 204 -6.92 1.08 -18.08
CA ALA A 204 -8.04 0.21 -18.45
C ALA A 204 -8.99 -0.06 -17.26
N LEU A 205 -8.45 -0.21 -16.05
CA LEU A 205 -9.25 -0.47 -14.84
C LEU A 205 -10.18 0.70 -14.49
N HIS A 206 -9.70 1.94 -14.61
CA HIS A 206 -10.56 3.12 -14.43
C HIS A 206 -11.64 3.20 -15.51
N ARG A 207 -11.30 2.90 -16.79
CA ARG A 207 -12.28 2.91 -17.87
C ARG A 207 -13.38 1.87 -17.67
N ALA A 208 -13.01 0.66 -17.24
CA ALA A 208 -13.97 -0.41 -16.94
C ALA A 208 -14.91 -0.02 -15.81
N MET A 209 -14.38 0.50 -14.69
CA MET A 209 -15.20 0.97 -13.57
C MET A 209 -16.12 2.12 -13.95
N SER A 210 -15.65 3.07 -14.78
CA SER A 210 -16.48 4.17 -15.30
C SER A 210 -17.63 3.62 -16.16
N ARG A 211 -17.34 2.67 -17.04
CA ARG A 211 -18.36 2.05 -17.90
C ARG A 211 -19.39 1.28 -17.09
N LEU A 212 -18.96 0.52 -16.06
CA LEU A 212 -19.88 -0.15 -15.14
C LEU A 212 -20.79 0.85 -14.41
N ALA A 213 -20.26 1.99 -14.02
CA ALA A 213 -21.04 3.06 -13.40
C ALA A 213 -22.12 3.62 -14.35
N ASP A 214 -21.78 3.81 -15.63
CA ASP A 214 -22.70 4.33 -16.65
C ASP A 214 -23.87 3.38 -16.90
N VAL A 215 -23.62 2.06 -16.90
CA VAL A 215 -24.66 1.05 -17.17
C VAL A 215 -25.40 0.56 -15.93
N ARG A 216 -24.96 0.97 -14.73
CA ARG A 216 -25.47 0.45 -13.46
C ARG A 216 -26.97 0.54 -13.31
N LEU A 217 -27.57 1.69 -13.63
CA LEU A 217 -29.04 1.87 -13.48
C LEU A 217 -29.79 0.93 -14.42
N ALA A 218 -29.35 0.85 -15.68
CA ALA A 218 -29.92 -0.09 -16.65
C ALA A 218 -29.75 -1.56 -16.23
N ALA A 219 -28.56 -1.90 -15.70
CA ALA A 219 -28.23 -3.25 -15.22
C ALA A 219 -29.13 -3.67 -14.04
N ARG A 220 -29.39 -2.73 -13.10
CA ARG A 220 -30.15 -2.99 -11.88
C ARG A 220 -31.66 -2.94 -12.05
N TYR A 221 -32.15 -1.98 -12.83
CA TYR A 221 -33.58 -1.69 -12.91
C TYR A 221 -34.20 -1.95 -14.28
N GLY A 222 -33.37 -2.21 -15.31
CA GLY A 222 -33.84 -2.42 -16.70
C GLY A 222 -34.36 -1.16 -17.38
N ASP A 223 -34.19 0.02 -16.77
CA ASP A 223 -34.64 1.29 -17.29
C ASP A 223 -33.52 2.34 -17.17
N PRO A 224 -33.02 2.90 -18.29
CA PRO A 224 -33.31 2.50 -19.67
C PRO A 224 -32.87 1.05 -19.97
N PRO A 225 -33.32 0.43 -21.08
CA PRO A 225 -32.88 -0.91 -21.45
C PRO A 225 -31.35 -1.00 -21.55
N LEU A 226 -30.78 -2.09 -21.03
CA LEU A 226 -29.34 -2.31 -21.05
C LEU A 226 -28.83 -2.41 -22.49
N SER A 227 -27.95 -1.51 -22.87
CA SER A 227 -27.33 -1.47 -24.19
C SER A 227 -25.85 -1.81 -24.08
N LEU A 228 -25.47 -2.99 -24.54
CA LEU A 228 -24.13 -3.55 -24.52
C LEU A 228 -23.71 -3.95 -25.92
N ARG A 229 -22.41 -3.94 -26.18
CA ARG A 229 -21.84 -4.41 -27.45
C ARG A 229 -21.32 -5.84 -27.25
N GLY A 230 -21.72 -6.77 -28.09
CA GLY A 230 -21.17 -8.12 -28.22
C GLY A 230 -20.61 -8.75 -26.95
N ASP A 231 -19.31 -8.77 -26.84
CA ASP A 231 -18.49 -9.31 -25.75
C ASP A 231 -18.20 -8.33 -24.60
N GLU A 232 -18.81 -7.14 -24.63
CA GLU A 232 -18.56 -6.10 -23.62
C GLU A 232 -18.79 -6.56 -22.16
N PRO A 233 -19.82 -7.38 -21.84
CA PRO A 233 -19.99 -7.89 -20.48
C PRO A 233 -18.80 -8.72 -19.99
N ASP A 234 -18.29 -9.60 -20.85
CA ASP A 234 -17.16 -10.48 -20.50
C ASP A 234 -15.88 -9.64 -20.33
N ALA A 235 -15.61 -8.69 -21.23
CA ALA A 235 -14.47 -7.79 -21.13
C ALA A 235 -14.51 -6.91 -19.85
N LEU A 236 -15.70 -6.46 -19.41
CA LEU A 236 -15.86 -5.73 -18.17
C LEU A 236 -15.63 -6.62 -16.95
N LEU A 237 -16.10 -7.86 -17.00
CA LEU A 237 -15.89 -8.83 -15.92
C LEU A 237 -14.41 -9.20 -15.77
N ASP A 238 -13.70 -9.42 -16.87
CA ASP A 238 -12.25 -9.66 -16.89
C ASP A 238 -11.47 -8.47 -16.29
N ALA A 239 -11.83 -7.24 -16.65
CA ALA A 239 -11.21 -6.05 -16.10
C ALA A 239 -11.48 -5.89 -14.58
N VAL A 240 -12.64 -6.33 -14.10
CA VAL A 240 -12.94 -6.35 -12.64
C VAL A 240 -12.10 -7.41 -11.94
N ALA A 241 -11.92 -8.60 -12.53
CA ALA A 241 -11.03 -9.62 -11.98
C ALA A 241 -9.58 -9.13 -11.89
N GLU A 242 -9.09 -8.44 -12.93
CA GLU A 242 -7.77 -7.78 -12.91
C GLU A 242 -7.68 -6.72 -11.80
N LEU A 243 -8.73 -5.91 -11.61
CA LEU A 243 -8.78 -4.91 -10.54
C LEU A 243 -8.70 -5.54 -9.14
N VAL A 244 -9.40 -6.67 -8.91
CA VAL A 244 -9.32 -7.42 -7.65
C VAL A 244 -7.92 -7.96 -7.43
N THR A 245 -7.30 -8.58 -8.44
CA THR A 245 -5.91 -9.08 -8.37
C THR A 245 -4.94 -7.95 -8.03
N HIS A 246 -5.06 -6.81 -8.73
CA HIS A 246 -4.22 -5.65 -8.44
C HIS A 246 -4.41 -5.13 -7.01
N ALA A 247 -5.64 -5.10 -6.51
CA ALA A 247 -5.92 -4.69 -5.13
C ALA A 247 -5.35 -5.69 -4.11
N GLN A 248 -5.39 -7.00 -4.38
CA GLN A 248 -4.78 -8.04 -3.54
C GLN A 248 -3.27 -7.87 -3.44
N GLU A 249 -2.59 -7.64 -4.55
CA GLU A 249 -1.15 -7.37 -4.58
C GLU A 249 -0.78 -6.12 -3.77
N ARG A 250 -1.61 -5.07 -3.86
CA ARG A 250 -1.40 -3.81 -3.12
C ARG A 250 -1.64 -3.95 -1.62
N VAL A 251 -2.68 -4.65 -1.21
CA VAL A 251 -2.96 -4.93 0.21
C VAL A 251 -1.89 -5.85 0.79
N GLY A 252 -1.45 -6.83 0.03
CA GLY A 252 -0.42 -7.80 0.39
C GLY A 252 -0.90 -8.83 1.42
N PRO A 253 -0.09 -9.86 1.66
CA PRO A 253 -0.36 -10.86 2.69
C PRO A 253 -0.29 -10.23 4.08
N PRO A 254 -0.89 -10.87 5.11
CA PRO A 254 -0.62 -10.52 6.50
C PRO A 254 0.90 -10.54 6.74
N HIS A 255 1.41 -9.62 7.58
CA HIS A 255 2.78 -9.76 8.07
C HIS A 255 2.87 -11.12 8.76
N ALA A 256 3.61 -12.05 8.15
CA ALA A 256 3.88 -13.32 8.81
C ALA A 256 4.62 -12.99 10.11
N PRO A 257 4.18 -13.49 11.28
CA PRO A 257 5.03 -13.44 12.44
C PRO A 257 6.31 -14.18 12.06
N ASP A 258 7.46 -13.51 12.27
CA ASP A 258 8.76 -14.15 12.07
C ASP A 258 8.74 -15.48 12.81
N PRO A 259 9.05 -16.60 12.17
CA PRO A 259 9.28 -17.83 12.89
C PRO A 259 10.50 -17.59 13.79
N SER A 260 10.23 -17.10 15.01
CA SER A 260 11.25 -17.00 16.05
C SER A 260 12.06 -18.29 16.05
N PRO A 261 13.40 -18.24 16.00
CA PRO A 261 14.20 -19.45 16.11
C PRO A 261 13.77 -20.14 17.39
N GLN A 262 13.15 -21.31 17.26
CA GLN A 262 12.82 -22.15 18.40
C GLN A 262 14.14 -22.39 19.15
N ARG A 263 14.23 -21.87 20.37
CA ARG A 263 15.36 -22.02 21.26
C ARG A 263 15.55 -23.50 21.67
#